data_d3c2fb24892044ac02bf05a497478b49
#
_entry.id   d3c2fb24892044ac02bf05a497478b49
#
_cell.length_a   1.000
_cell.length_b   1.000
_cell.length_c   1.000
_cell.angle_alpha   90.00
_cell.angle_beta   90.00
_cell.angle_gamma   90.00
#
_symmetry.space_group_name_H-M   'P 1'
#
loop_
_entity.id
_entity.type
_entity.pdbx_description
1 polymer ?
#
loop_
_entity_poly.entity_id
_entity_poly.type
_entity_poly.pdbx_seq_one_letter_code
_entity_poly.pdbx_strand_id
1 'polypeptide(L)'
;MKKYLLLLGMFIATIGYIAGLYGFFHNLNFIFQEITITPWLILRGMFPLVWGIMALLTFVMAEYVYRQRFRNEPHFRLKRIIWSKNLCFIGIVVVLIARLIITSRLIGGQSSTLSSKEMIQLYLTMAAIGIAVVIFGRQQYTKIKHQRELRHYEKIAILNGERRYTMMVIETDQDTICTGFVYGEMRVNDAICLHRSDKGDIDAKIIEIICNDKSVTSARNQTVTLKLDRSCRGFLQKYSIISSIQYDADPTIVENPGLSGVLREYGKFFENQEYIGTLVYEVCMSEYYLIKYTGKKEEDERFMSVRLNIDPSKDVLVLFTDWDALLRYSNIFEEDNLQLEVRNIKECFHLVPAKYDSIVINPFGPKSFIITKEFMRHIQEVPGYDELFKD
;
A
#
# COMPACT_ATOMS: atom_id res chain seq x y z
N MET A 1 24.81 -1.19 4.06
CA MET A 1 25.57 -2.16 3.26
C MET A 1 24.70 -3.24 2.63
N LYS A 2 23.92 -4.04 3.38
CA LYS A 2 23.09 -5.16 2.85
C LYS A 2 22.05 -4.75 1.77
N LYS A 3 21.45 -3.55 1.87
CA LYS A 3 20.48 -3.02 0.89
C LYS A 3 21.13 -2.79 -0.49
N TYR A 4 22.29 -2.17 -0.52
CA TYR A 4 23.01 -1.91 -1.77
C TYR A 4 23.52 -3.20 -2.43
N LEU A 5 23.86 -4.19 -1.63
CA LEU A 5 24.28 -5.51 -2.12
C LEU A 5 23.13 -6.25 -2.85
N LEU A 6 21.90 -6.17 -2.30
CA LEU A 6 20.70 -6.74 -2.95
C LEU A 6 20.37 -6.01 -4.25
N LEU A 7 20.42 -4.67 -4.26
CA LEU A 7 20.18 -3.88 -5.47
C LEU A 7 21.24 -4.16 -6.55
N LEU A 8 22.51 -4.30 -6.16
CA LEU A 8 23.59 -4.68 -7.06
C LEU A 8 23.36 -6.10 -7.61
N GLY A 9 22.97 -7.05 -6.75
CA GLY A 9 22.63 -8.41 -7.16
C GLY A 9 21.48 -8.44 -8.19
N MET A 10 20.42 -7.66 -7.99
CA MET A 10 19.33 -7.53 -8.96
C MET A 10 19.79 -6.91 -10.28
N PHE A 11 20.67 -5.91 -10.23
CA PHE A 11 21.24 -5.29 -11.43
C PHE A 11 22.10 -6.29 -12.23
N ILE A 12 22.98 -7.04 -11.56
CA ILE A 12 23.80 -8.09 -12.19
C ILE A 12 22.90 -9.19 -12.77
N ALA A 13 21.87 -9.62 -12.04
CA ALA A 13 20.90 -10.61 -12.51
C ALA A 13 20.15 -10.12 -13.77
N THR A 14 19.83 -8.83 -13.85
CA THR A 14 19.22 -8.23 -15.06
C THR A 14 20.15 -8.31 -16.25
N ILE A 15 21.44 -8.00 -16.08
CA ILE A 15 22.45 -8.12 -17.14
C ILE A 15 22.58 -9.58 -17.57
N GLY A 16 22.65 -10.52 -16.62
CA GLY A 16 22.74 -11.96 -16.89
C GLY A 16 21.51 -12.48 -17.67
N TYR A 17 20.31 -12.02 -17.33
CA TYR A 17 19.10 -12.35 -18.06
C TYR A 17 19.11 -11.87 -19.51
N ILE A 18 19.53 -10.62 -19.75
CA ILE A 18 19.63 -10.03 -21.09
C ILE A 18 20.69 -10.77 -21.92
N ALA A 19 21.87 -11.02 -21.34
CA ALA A 19 22.94 -11.73 -22.00
C ALA A 19 22.55 -13.18 -22.35
N GLY A 20 21.81 -13.84 -21.41
CA GLY A 20 21.30 -15.19 -21.66
C GLY A 20 20.29 -15.24 -22.81
N LEU A 21 19.35 -14.31 -22.85
CA LEU A 21 18.39 -14.21 -23.97
C LEU A 21 19.08 -13.90 -25.29
N TYR A 22 20.00 -12.92 -25.31
CA TYR A 22 20.74 -12.58 -26.51
C TYR A 22 21.54 -13.76 -27.01
N GLY A 23 22.29 -14.43 -26.13
CA GLY A 23 23.09 -15.62 -26.48
C GLY A 23 22.24 -16.78 -27.00
N PHE A 24 21.04 -17.00 -26.41
CA PHE A 24 20.10 -17.99 -26.89
C PHE A 24 19.63 -17.69 -28.32
N PHE A 25 19.17 -16.48 -28.60
CA PHE A 25 18.72 -16.08 -29.94
C PHE A 25 19.88 -16.08 -30.97
N HIS A 26 21.08 -15.71 -30.57
CA HIS A 26 22.27 -15.79 -31.42
C HIS A 26 22.61 -17.23 -31.75
N ASN A 27 22.60 -18.13 -30.79
CA ASN A 27 22.93 -19.53 -30.99
C ASN A 27 21.81 -20.29 -31.74
N LEU A 28 20.56 -19.93 -31.58
CA LEU A 28 19.44 -20.45 -32.39
C LEU A 28 19.70 -20.22 -33.88
N ASN A 29 20.21 -19.06 -34.27
CA ASN A 29 20.62 -18.77 -35.65
C ASN A 29 21.67 -19.73 -36.15
N PHE A 30 22.64 -19.99 -35.33
CA PHE A 30 23.76 -20.88 -35.68
C PHE A 30 23.28 -22.32 -35.84
N ILE A 31 22.42 -22.81 -34.92
CA ILE A 31 21.82 -24.15 -34.98
C ILE A 31 21.00 -24.36 -36.28
N PHE A 32 20.27 -23.34 -36.74
CA PHE A 32 19.48 -23.44 -37.95
C PHE A 32 20.29 -23.32 -39.26
N GLN A 33 21.53 -22.84 -39.20
CA GLN A 33 22.42 -22.77 -40.37
C GLN A 33 23.20 -24.05 -40.61
N GLU A 34 23.34 -24.90 -39.59
CA GLU A 34 24.06 -26.17 -39.73
C GLU A 34 23.20 -27.28 -40.30
N ILE A 35 23.81 -28.06 -41.22
CA ILE A 35 23.14 -29.12 -41.98
C ILE A 35 22.86 -30.36 -41.11
N THR A 36 23.66 -30.58 -40.05
CA THR A 36 23.52 -31.71 -39.14
C THR A 36 23.32 -31.23 -37.70
N ILE A 37 22.17 -31.55 -37.10
CA ILE A 37 21.87 -31.23 -35.72
C ILE A 37 22.45 -32.33 -34.81
N THR A 38 23.54 -32.02 -34.12
CA THR A 38 24.12 -32.92 -33.13
C THR A 38 23.58 -32.61 -31.73
N PRO A 39 23.48 -33.60 -30.80
CA PRO A 39 23.07 -33.37 -29.42
C PRO A 39 23.88 -32.27 -28.70
N TRP A 40 25.17 -32.16 -29.03
CA TRP A 40 26.07 -31.15 -28.52
C TRP A 40 25.67 -29.71 -28.96
N LEU A 41 25.24 -29.58 -30.20
CA LEU A 41 24.79 -28.30 -30.75
C LEU A 41 23.53 -27.78 -30.04
N ILE A 42 22.59 -28.72 -29.76
CA ILE A 42 21.38 -28.42 -28.97
C ILE A 42 21.76 -27.95 -27.56
N LEU A 43 22.64 -28.68 -26.90
CA LEU A 43 23.08 -28.34 -25.54
C LEU A 43 23.75 -26.96 -25.48
N ARG A 44 24.61 -26.67 -26.44
CA ARG A 44 25.29 -25.37 -26.60
C ARG A 44 24.27 -24.22 -26.82
N GLY A 45 23.23 -24.49 -27.63
CA GLY A 45 22.19 -23.52 -27.90
C GLY A 45 21.28 -23.24 -26.68
N MET A 46 20.99 -24.27 -25.89
CA MET A 46 20.13 -24.17 -24.72
C MET A 46 20.81 -23.57 -23.49
N PHE A 47 22.15 -23.65 -23.40
CA PHE A 47 22.90 -23.16 -22.24
C PHE A 47 22.66 -21.68 -21.91
N PRO A 48 22.67 -20.74 -22.87
CA PRO A 48 22.33 -19.35 -22.58
C PRO A 48 20.89 -19.15 -22.11
N LEU A 49 19.92 -19.96 -22.56
CA LEU A 49 18.54 -19.93 -22.12
C LEU A 49 18.43 -20.32 -20.64
N VAL A 50 19.08 -21.44 -20.27
CA VAL A 50 19.13 -21.90 -18.87
C VAL A 50 19.78 -20.84 -17.98
N TRP A 51 20.87 -20.25 -18.43
CA TRP A 51 21.52 -19.14 -17.73
C TRP A 51 20.61 -17.95 -17.55
N GLY A 52 19.89 -17.53 -18.60
CA GLY A 52 18.93 -16.43 -18.55
C GLY A 52 17.79 -16.70 -17.56
N ILE A 53 17.25 -17.93 -17.54
CA ILE A 53 16.20 -18.34 -16.58
C ILE A 53 16.74 -18.29 -15.15
N MET A 54 17.93 -18.82 -14.89
CA MET A 54 18.57 -18.77 -13.57
C MET A 54 18.79 -17.32 -13.09
N ALA A 55 19.23 -16.45 -13.98
CA ALA A 55 19.39 -15.03 -13.68
C ALA A 55 18.05 -14.35 -13.37
N LEU A 56 16.98 -14.69 -14.09
CA LEU A 56 15.64 -14.20 -13.82
C LEU A 56 15.12 -14.67 -12.45
N LEU A 57 15.30 -15.95 -12.12
CA LEU A 57 14.92 -16.50 -10.81
C LEU A 57 15.70 -15.80 -9.68
N THR A 58 17.00 -15.58 -9.87
CA THR A 58 17.83 -14.84 -8.91
C THR A 58 17.31 -13.42 -8.71
N PHE A 59 16.89 -12.75 -9.79
CA PHE A 59 16.28 -11.43 -9.71
C PHE A 59 15.00 -11.45 -8.88
N VAL A 60 14.08 -12.39 -9.17
CA VAL A 60 12.79 -12.52 -8.45
C VAL A 60 13.01 -12.79 -6.97
N MET A 61 13.93 -13.70 -6.63
CA MET A 61 14.28 -14.00 -5.24
C MET A 61 14.90 -12.79 -4.53
N ALA A 62 15.81 -12.08 -5.17
CA ALA A 62 16.41 -10.88 -4.61
C ALA A 62 15.39 -9.74 -4.43
N GLU A 63 14.45 -9.58 -5.37
CA GLU A 63 13.34 -8.62 -5.27
C GLU A 63 12.43 -8.97 -4.09
N TYR A 64 12.06 -10.24 -3.93
CA TYR A 64 11.25 -10.72 -2.81
C TYR A 64 11.92 -10.44 -1.46
N VAL A 65 13.20 -10.81 -1.31
CA VAL A 65 13.98 -10.56 -0.09
C VAL A 65 14.11 -9.06 0.18
N TYR A 66 14.33 -8.25 -0.86
CA TYR A 66 14.42 -6.80 -0.74
C TYR A 66 13.12 -6.21 -0.23
N ARG A 67 11.97 -6.59 -0.81
CA ARG A 67 10.64 -6.10 -0.41
C ARG A 67 10.32 -6.49 1.03
N GLN A 68 10.60 -7.73 1.43
CA GLN A 68 10.36 -8.17 2.81
C GLN A 68 11.23 -7.43 3.84
N ARG A 69 12.52 -7.26 3.53
CA ARG A 69 13.49 -6.72 4.49
C ARG A 69 13.44 -5.20 4.63
N PHE A 70 13.04 -4.50 3.57
CA PHE A 70 13.03 -3.04 3.50
C PHE A 70 11.62 -2.49 3.25
N ARG A 71 10.62 -3.13 3.80
CA ARG A 71 9.20 -2.84 3.60
C ARG A 71 8.81 -1.39 3.88
N ASN A 72 9.43 -0.76 4.86
CA ASN A 72 9.11 0.59 5.33
C ASN A 72 9.94 1.71 4.67
N GLU A 73 10.73 1.37 3.65
CA GLU A 73 11.55 2.37 2.98
C GLU A 73 11.04 2.70 1.57
N PRO A 74 11.21 3.95 1.11
CA PRO A 74 10.81 4.33 -0.25
C PRO A 74 11.61 3.54 -1.29
N HIS A 75 10.90 2.83 -2.16
CA HIS A 75 11.49 1.90 -3.14
C HIS A 75 11.91 2.56 -4.47
N PHE A 76 12.33 3.83 -4.48
CA PHE A 76 12.73 4.55 -5.70
C PHE A 76 13.78 3.83 -6.54
N ARG A 77 14.80 3.24 -5.89
CA ARG A 77 15.88 2.53 -6.59
C ARG A 77 15.40 1.19 -7.14
N LEU A 78 14.57 0.48 -6.40
CA LEU A 78 13.95 -0.75 -6.85
C LEU A 78 13.06 -0.47 -8.08
N LYS A 79 12.23 0.57 -8.04
CA LYS A 79 11.41 0.99 -9.19
C LYS A 79 12.25 1.25 -10.44
N ARG A 80 13.41 1.91 -10.31
CA ARG A 80 14.33 2.14 -11.43
C ARG A 80 14.88 0.84 -12.03
N ILE A 81 15.27 -0.13 -11.21
CA ILE A 81 15.79 -1.42 -11.67
C ILE A 81 14.71 -2.24 -12.37
N ILE A 82 13.50 -2.28 -11.82
CA ILE A 82 12.34 -2.94 -12.44
C ILE A 82 12.01 -2.27 -13.78
N TRP A 83 12.06 -0.95 -13.84
CA TRP A 83 11.82 -0.18 -15.07
C TRP A 83 12.89 -0.46 -16.13
N SER A 84 14.18 -0.51 -15.75
CA SER A 84 15.28 -0.91 -16.64
C SER A 84 15.05 -2.30 -17.21
N LYS A 85 14.70 -3.29 -16.37
CA LYS A 85 14.38 -4.65 -16.82
C LYS A 85 13.26 -4.66 -17.86
N ASN A 86 12.17 -3.92 -17.63
CA ASN A 86 11.05 -3.85 -18.56
C ASN A 86 11.43 -3.15 -19.87
N LEU A 87 12.24 -2.10 -19.82
CA LEU A 87 12.75 -1.39 -21.01
C LEU A 87 13.64 -2.31 -21.86
N CYS A 88 14.51 -3.09 -21.22
CA CYS A 88 15.33 -4.08 -21.92
C CYS A 88 14.48 -5.17 -22.59
N PHE A 89 13.41 -5.63 -21.91
CA PHE A 89 12.47 -6.58 -22.50
C PHE A 89 11.77 -6.02 -23.74
N ILE A 90 11.31 -4.77 -23.68
CA ILE A 90 10.74 -4.06 -24.84
C ILE A 90 11.78 -3.96 -25.98
N GLY A 91 13.02 -3.61 -25.66
CA GLY A 91 14.10 -3.54 -26.64
C GLY A 91 14.34 -4.87 -27.36
N ILE A 92 14.32 -5.99 -26.63
CA ILE A 92 14.43 -7.33 -27.22
C ILE A 92 13.26 -7.62 -28.17
N VAL A 93 12.04 -7.33 -27.77
CA VAL A 93 10.84 -7.51 -28.61
C VAL A 93 10.94 -6.68 -29.89
N VAL A 94 11.37 -5.41 -29.80
CA VAL A 94 11.58 -4.55 -30.97
C VAL A 94 12.62 -5.11 -31.91
N VAL A 95 13.75 -5.61 -31.39
CA VAL A 95 14.79 -6.24 -32.21
C VAL A 95 14.28 -7.49 -32.91
N LEU A 96 13.48 -8.32 -32.23
CA LEU A 96 12.88 -9.52 -32.81
C LEU A 96 11.88 -9.16 -33.94
N ILE A 97 11.05 -8.12 -33.73
CA ILE A 97 10.12 -7.63 -34.76
C ILE A 97 10.88 -7.06 -35.95
N ALA A 98 11.90 -6.22 -35.73
CA ALA A 98 12.72 -5.65 -36.79
C ALA A 98 13.38 -6.76 -37.64
N ARG A 99 13.91 -7.79 -36.96
CA ARG A 99 14.48 -8.95 -37.62
C ARG A 99 13.45 -9.69 -38.46
N LEU A 100 12.25 -9.89 -37.95
CA LEU A 100 11.15 -10.55 -38.65
C LEU A 100 10.78 -9.77 -39.94
N ILE A 101 10.71 -8.45 -39.85
CA ILE A 101 10.44 -7.55 -41.00
C ILE A 101 11.58 -7.64 -42.05
N ILE A 102 12.82 -7.62 -41.61
CA ILE A 102 13.98 -7.75 -42.53
C ILE A 102 13.96 -9.10 -43.22
N THR A 103 13.76 -10.19 -42.48
CA THR A 103 13.65 -11.54 -43.04
C THR A 103 12.51 -11.65 -44.04
N SER A 104 11.33 -11.12 -43.73
CA SER A 104 10.17 -11.13 -44.61
C SER A 104 10.39 -10.33 -45.91
N ARG A 105 11.14 -9.20 -45.84
CA ARG A 105 11.49 -8.41 -47.03
C ARG A 105 12.52 -9.10 -47.91
N LEU A 106 13.49 -9.79 -47.33
CA LEU A 106 14.47 -10.57 -48.06
C LEU A 106 13.81 -11.75 -48.79
N ILE A 107 12.82 -12.37 -48.19
CA ILE A 107 12.04 -13.47 -48.76
C ILE A 107 11.11 -12.99 -49.88
N GLY A 108 10.45 -11.83 -49.71
CA GLY A 108 9.50 -11.25 -50.66
C GLY A 108 10.13 -10.76 -51.97
N GLY A 109 11.45 -10.57 -52.00
CA GLY A 109 12.19 -10.16 -53.19
C GLY A 109 12.73 -11.29 -54.09
N GLN A 110 12.68 -12.55 -53.65
CA GLN A 110 13.09 -13.72 -54.39
C GLN A 110 11.89 -14.69 -54.55
N SER A 111 11.54 -15.03 -55.78
CA SER A 111 10.47 -15.95 -56.13
C SER A 111 10.78 -17.44 -55.82
N SER A 112 11.66 -17.71 -54.86
CA SER A 112 12.03 -19.06 -54.42
C SER A 112 11.12 -19.48 -53.24
N THR A 113 10.53 -20.64 -53.35
CA THR A 113 9.80 -21.29 -52.25
C THR A 113 10.68 -21.37 -51.00
N LEU A 114 10.18 -20.81 -49.89
CA LEU A 114 10.80 -20.89 -48.57
C LEU A 114 11.17 -22.34 -48.25
N SER A 115 12.40 -22.56 -47.86
CA SER A 115 12.81 -23.87 -47.35
C SER A 115 12.00 -24.20 -46.08
N SER A 116 11.73 -25.46 -45.83
CA SER A 116 10.99 -25.89 -44.62
C SER A 116 11.65 -25.39 -43.32
N LYS A 117 12.96 -25.18 -43.32
CA LYS A 117 13.73 -24.63 -42.18
C LYS A 117 13.42 -23.17 -41.93
N GLU A 118 13.33 -22.35 -42.97
CA GLU A 118 13.02 -20.93 -42.88
C GLU A 118 11.57 -20.70 -42.39
N MET A 119 10.63 -21.54 -42.82
CA MET A 119 9.26 -21.54 -42.36
C MET A 119 9.15 -21.85 -40.86
N ILE A 120 9.87 -22.88 -40.36
CA ILE A 120 9.92 -23.24 -38.95
C ILE A 120 10.48 -22.07 -38.11
N GLN A 121 11.57 -21.47 -38.57
CA GLN A 121 12.19 -20.33 -37.89
C GLN A 121 11.23 -19.13 -37.81
N LEU A 122 10.50 -18.85 -38.87
CA LEU A 122 9.49 -17.78 -38.91
C LEU A 122 8.38 -18.04 -37.88
N TYR A 123 7.82 -19.26 -37.86
CA TYR A 123 6.77 -19.63 -36.90
C TYR A 123 7.25 -19.58 -35.45
N LEU A 124 8.45 -20.06 -35.15
CA LEU A 124 9.03 -19.97 -33.80
C LEU A 124 9.23 -18.52 -33.35
N THR A 125 9.69 -17.66 -34.26
CA THR A 125 9.87 -16.24 -33.95
C THR A 125 8.53 -15.55 -33.71
N MET A 126 7.51 -15.85 -34.51
CA MET A 126 6.14 -15.33 -34.31
C MET A 126 5.53 -15.82 -32.99
N ALA A 127 5.69 -17.10 -32.65
CA ALA A 127 5.25 -17.66 -31.39
C ALA A 127 5.94 -16.97 -30.17
N ALA A 128 7.26 -16.76 -30.24
CA ALA A 128 8.01 -16.07 -29.20
C ALA A 128 7.54 -14.62 -28.99
N ILE A 129 7.29 -13.89 -30.08
CA ILE A 129 6.72 -12.53 -30.04
C ILE A 129 5.31 -12.57 -29.43
N GLY A 130 4.46 -13.51 -29.86
CA GLY A 130 3.11 -13.66 -29.32
C GLY A 130 3.11 -13.89 -27.81
N ILE A 131 3.95 -14.82 -27.32
CA ILE A 131 4.11 -15.08 -25.87
C ILE A 131 4.59 -13.83 -25.14
N ALA A 132 5.60 -13.14 -25.68
CA ALA A 132 6.14 -11.93 -25.09
C ALA A 132 5.08 -10.81 -24.98
N VAL A 133 4.28 -10.62 -26.02
CA VAL A 133 3.18 -9.63 -26.04
C VAL A 133 2.10 -9.98 -25.01
N VAL A 134 1.73 -11.26 -24.89
CA VAL A 134 0.73 -11.72 -23.90
C VAL A 134 1.25 -11.47 -22.46
N ILE A 135 2.48 -11.86 -22.15
CA ILE A 135 3.07 -11.67 -20.83
C ILE A 135 3.17 -10.16 -20.50
N PHE A 136 3.65 -9.37 -21.45
CA PHE A 136 3.75 -7.92 -21.26
C PHE A 136 2.37 -7.26 -21.14
N GLY A 137 1.42 -7.65 -21.99
CA GLY A 137 0.05 -7.16 -21.97
C GLY A 137 -0.63 -7.45 -20.62
N ARG A 138 -0.48 -8.67 -20.09
CA ARG A 138 -1.00 -9.04 -18.77
C ARG A 138 -0.37 -8.21 -17.64
N GLN A 139 0.95 -8.01 -17.68
CA GLN A 139 1.63 -7.16 -16.69
C GLN A 139 1.19 -5.68 -16.76
N GLN A 140 0.95 -5.16 -17.96
CA GLN A 140 0.48 -3.77 -18.12
C GLN A 140 -0.99 -3.63 -17.72
N TYR A 141 -1.82 -4.62 -18.06
CA TYR A 141 -3.24 -4.64 -17.68
C TYR A 141 -3.41 -4.64 -16.15
N THR A 142 -2.68 -5.50 -15.42
CA THR A 142 -2.69 -5.52 -13.96
C THR A 142 -2.22 -4.19 -13.36
N LYS A 143 -1.17 -3.57 -13.93
CA LYS A 143 -0.72 -2.25 -13.50
C LYS A 143 -1.73 -1.15 -13.75
N ILE A 144 -2.39 -1.16 -14.92
CA ILE A 144 -3.39 -0.14 -15.29
C ILE A 144 -4.64 -0.29 -14.43
N LYS A 145 -5.10 -1.53 -14.19
CA LYS A 145 -6.21 -1.83 -13.29
C LYS A 145 -5.89 -1.30 -11.89
N HIS A 146 -4.75 -1.67 -11.37
CA HIS A 146 -4.26 -1.24 -10.07
C HIS A 146 -4.10 0.29 -9.96
N GLN A 147 -3.51 0.95 -10.98
CA GLN A 147 -3.43 2.42 -11.00
C GLN A 147 -4.79 3.10 -11.10
N ARG A 148 -5.78 2.48 -11.75
CA ARG A 148 -7.15 3.00 -11.79
C ARG A 148 -7.83 2.88 -10.43
N GLU A 149 -7.66 1.75 -9.76
CA GLU A 149 -8.13 1.55 -8.39
C GLU A 149 -7.45 2.56 -7.44
N LEU A 150 -6.13 2.66 -7.44
CA LEU A 150 -5.40 3.67 -6.67
C LEU A 150 -5.88 5.11 -6.96
N ARG A 151 -6.10 5.47 -8.23
CA ARG A 151 -6.61 6.80 -8.58
C ARG A 151 -8.06 7.01 -8.15
N HIS A 152 -8.87 5.97 -8.16
CA HIS A 152 -10.22 6.06 -7.64
C HIS A 152 -10.17 6.37 -6.14
N TYR A 153 -9.36 5.67 -5.41
CA TYR A 153 -9.17 5.87 -3.97
C TYR A 153 -8.36 7.13 -3.62
N GLU A 154 -7.35 7.49 -4.42
CA GLU A 154 -6.72 8.81 -4.31
C GLU A 154 -7.73 9.94 -4.52
N LYS A 155 -8.67 9.81 -5.43
CA LYS A 155 -9.73 10.80 -5.61
C LYS A 155 -10.64 10.89 -4.39
N ILE A 156 -10.96 9.78 -3.77
CA ILE A 156 -11.75 9.74 -2.54
C ILE A 156 -10.95 10.35 -1.37
N ALA A 157 -9.64 10.06 -1.28
CA ALA A 157 -8.75 10.66 -0.29
C ALA A 157 -8.44 12.14 -0.56
N ILE A 158 -8.42 12.57 -1.84
CA ILE A 158 -8.18 13.94 -2.29
C ILE A 158 -9.44 14.82 -2.21
N LEU A 159 -10.64 14.24 -2.13
CA LEU A 159 -11.88 14.99 -1.94
C LEU A 159 -11.84 15.90 -0.70
N ASN A 160 -10.89 15.67 0.22
CA ASN A 160 -10.68 16.45 1.43
C ASN A 160 -9.42 17.32 1.44
N GLY A 161 -8.81 17.57 0.30
CA GLY A 161 -7.72 18.56 0.15
C GLY A 161 -6.31 18.00 0.32
N GLU A 162 -5.35 18.68 -0.29
CA GLU A 162 -3.94 18.31 -0.36
C GLU A 162 -3.21 18.25 0.98
N ARG A 163 -3.86 18.67 2.10
CA ARG A 163 -3.25 18.76 3.43
C ARG A 163 -4.11 18.07 4.46
N ARG A 164 -3.62 16.94 4.95
CA ARG A 164 -4.20 16.25 6.09
C ARG A 164 -3.45 16.62 7.35
N TYR A 165 -4.15 17.15 8.32
CA TYR A 165 -3.62 17.43 9.64
C TYR A 165 -4.64 17.11 10.73
N THR A 166 -4.12 16.80 11.90
CA THR A 166 -4.91 16.56 13.10
C THR A 166 -4.24 17.21 14.30
N MET A 167 -5.05 17.64 15.27
CA MET A 167 -4.60 18.16 16.54
C MET A 167 -5.59 17.74 17.64
N MET A 168 -5.12 17.10 18.68
CA MET A 168 -5.90 16.90 19.89
C MET A 168 -5.78 18.14 20.78
N VAL A 169 -6.91 18.61 21.26
CA VAL A 169 -6.98 19.73 22.21
C VAL A 169 -6.51 19.26 23.59
N ILE A 170 -5.42 19.83 24.08
CA ILE A 170 -4.84 19.52 25.40
C ILE A 170 -5.37 20.48 26.46
N GLU A 171 -5.51 21.75 26.10
CA GLU A 171 -5.97 22.82 26.96
C GLU A 171 -6.93 23.72 26.19
N THR A 172 -7.91 24.26 26.90
CA THR A 172 -8.83 25.27 26.38
C THR A 172 -8.77 26.50 27.27
N ASP A 173 -8.65 27.68 26.66
CA ASP A 173 -8.81 28.97 27.29
C ASP A 173 -9.88 29.74 26.55
N GLN A 174 -11.00 30.05 27.22
CA GLN A 174 -12.21 30.57 26.61
C GLN A 174 -12.88 29.58 25.60
N ASP A 175 -14.06 29.94 25.13
CA ASP A 175 -14.89 29.06 24.25
C ASP A 175 -14.33 28.83 22.85
N THR A 176 -13.26 29.56 22.47
CA THR A 176 -12.76 29.56 21.08
C THR A 176 -11.23 29.44 20.98
N ILE A 177 -10.54 29.32 22.13
CA ILE A 177 -9.07 29.22 22.16
C ILE A 177 -8.67 27.85 22.69
N CYS A 178 -7.78 27.18 21.99
CA CYS A 178 -7.29 25.87 22.40
C CYS A 178 -5.81 25.69 22.06
N THR A 179 -5.14 24.84 22.83
CA THR A 179 -3.74 24.48 22.64
C THR A 179 -3.60 23.00 22.39
N GLY A 180 -2.72 22.62 21.47
CA GLY A 180 -2.40 21.24 21.16
C GLY A 180 -1.20 21.09 20.22
N PHE A 181 -0.80 19.87 19.96
CA PHE A 181 0.25 19.56 18.99
C PHE A 181 -0.36 19.25 17.63
N VAL A 182 0.01 20.02 16.60
CA VAL A 182 -0.42 19.80 15.20
C VAL A 182 0.44 18.71 14.58
N TYR A 183 -0.22 17.67 14.06
CA TYR A 183 0.38 16.68 13.18
C TYR A 183 -0.01 17.00 11.74
N GLY A 184 0.95 17.34 10.90
CA GLY A 184 0.75 17.86 9.55
C GLY A 184 0.94 19.38 9.47
N GLU A 185 0.42 20.02 8.42
CA GLU A 185 0.52 21.47 8.20
C GLU A 185 -0.85 22.13 8.20
N MET A 186 -1.06 23.08 9.09
CA MET A 186 -2.27 23.85 9.33
C MET A 186 -2.00 25.33 8.99
N ARG A 187 -2.99 26.03 8.45
CA ARG A 187 -2.88 27.44 8.06
C ARG A 187 -4.03 28.27 8.60
N VAL A 188 -3.79 29.55 8.77
CA VAL A 188 -4.84 30.51 9.05
C VAL A 188 -5.85 30.52 7.91
N ASN A 189 -7.13 30.63 8.25
CA ASN A 189 -8.27 30.53 7.36
C ASN A 189 -8.60 29.12 6.83
N ASP A 190 -7.90 28.06 7.25
CA ASP A 190 -8.32 26.71 6.95
C ASP A 190 -9.73 26.44 7.55
N ALA A 191 -10.60 25.82 6.77
CA ALA A 191 -11.79 25.18 7.28
C ALA A 191 -11.38 23.87 7.97
N ILE A 192 -11.93 23.63 9.14
CA ILE A 192 -11.64 22.47 9.98
C ILE A 192 -12.94 21.80 10.42
N CYS A 193 -12.83 20.51 10.69
CA CYS A 193 -13.83 19.78 11.45
C CYS A 193 -13.36 19.62 12.90
N LEU A 194 -14.20 19.96 13.84
CA LEU A 194 -13.98 19.75 15.27
C LEU A 194 -14.82 18.54 15.71
N HIS A 195 -14.13 17.45 16.05
CA HIS A 195 -14.73 16.19 16.49
C HIS A 195 -14.78 16.13 18.00
N ARG A 196 -15.93 15.79 18.51
CA ARG A 196 -16.15 15.63 19.93
C ARG A 196 -16.93 14.36 20.21
N SER A 197 -16.35 13.46 20.99
CA SER A 197 -16.90 12.14 21.26
C SER A 197 -18.34 12.13 21.80
N ASP A 198 -18.72 13.14 22.58
CA ASP A 198 -20.05 13.20 23.21
C ASP A 198 -21.11 14.03 22.44
N LYS A 199 -20.71 14.80 21.42
CA LYS A 199 -21.60 15.73 20.70
C LYS A 199 -21.53 15.65 19.17
N GLY A 200 -20.66 14.79 18.63
CA GLY A 200 -20.45 14.69 17.19
C GLY A 200 -19.53 15.77 16.63
N ASP A 201 -19.78 16.20 15.41
CA ASP A 201 -18.88 17.03 14.63
C ASP A 201 -19.47 18.40 14.31
N ILE A 202 -18.63 19.42 14.29
CA ILE A 202 -18.99 20.74 13.78
C ILE A 202 -17.90 21.30 12.88
N ASP A 203 -18.32 22.08 11.90
CA ASP A 203 -17.40 22.85 11.06
C ASP A 203 -17.00 24.14 11.77
N ALA A 204 -15.72 24.46 11.69
CA ALA A 204 -15.15 25.68 12.24
C ALA A 204 -14.06 26.22 11.33
N LYS A 205 -13.50 27.39 11.66
CA LYS A 205 -12.45 28.04 10.91
C LYS A 205 -11.33 28.52 11.82
N ILE A 206 -10.08 28.34 11.39
CA ILE A 206 -8.91 28.86 12.09
C ILE A 206 -8.79 30.35 11.81
N ILE A 207 -8.93 31.17 12.85
CA ILE A 207 -8.79 32.64 12.78
C ILE A 207 -7.34 33.06 12.98
N GLU A 208 -6.64 32.42 13.93
CA GLU A 208 -5.28 32.76 14.27
C GLU A 208 -4.52 31.54 14.78
N ILE A 209 -3.23 31.47 14.46
CA ILE A 209 -2.30 30.46 14.96
C ILE A 209 -1.19 31.17 15.71
N ILE A 210 -0.98 30.81 16.98
CA ILE A 210 0.07 31.37 17.83
C ILE A 210 1.09 30.27 18.12
N CYS A 211 2.36 30.55 17.81
CA CYS A 211 3.51 29.71 18.13
C CYS A 211 4.54 30.49 18.90
N ASN A 212 4.93 30.04 20.09
CA ASN A 212 5.91 30.76 20.94
C ASN A 212 5.57 32.24 21.10
N ASP A 213 4.35 32.55 21.47
CA ASP A 213 3.78 33.88 21.67
C ASP A 213 3.81 34.81 20.44
N LYS A 214 3.96 34.23 19.26
CA LYS A 214 3.91 34.97 17.99
C LYS A 214 2.81 34.44 17.08
N SER A 215 2.02 35.35 16.50
CA SER A 215 1.06 35.01 15.47
C SER A 215 1.81 34.61 14.18
N VAL A 216 1.42 33.48 13.61
CA VAL A 216 1.99 32.89 12.38
C VAL A 216 0.89 32.56 11.38
N THR A 217 1.22 32.52 10.11
CA THR A 217 0.27 32.17 9.04
C THR A 217 0.08 30.67 8.86
N SER A 218 1.06 29.88 9.30
CA SER A 218 1.01 28.41 9.23
C SER A 218 1.85 27.78 10.34
N ALA A 219 1.49 26.55 10.71
CA ALA A 219 2.24 25.74 11.66
C ALA A 219 2.31 24.28 11.19
N ARG A 220 3.47 23.63 11.43
CA ARG A 220 3.70 22.25 11.01
C ARG A 220 4.44 21.46 12.08
N ASN A 221 3.86 20.33 12.51
CA ASN A 221 4.46 19.39 13.47
C ASN A 221 5.02 20.08 14.73
N GLN A 222 4.21 20.95 15.35
CA GLN A 222 4.60 21.69 16.56
C GLN A 222 3.39 21.99 17.44
N THR A 223 3.64 22.38 18.69
CA THR A 223 2.60 22.84 19.60
C THR A 223 2.17 24.26 19.21
N VAL A 224 0.87 24.46 19.18
CA VAL A 224 0.25 25.75 18.82
C VAL A 224 -0.91 26.09 19.75
N THR A 225 -1.20 27.36 19.89
CA THR A 225 -2.46 27.87 20.39
C THR A 225 -3.28 28.37 19.20
N LEU A 226 -4.49 27.87 19.04
CA LEU A 226 -5.42 28.22 17.98
C LEU A 226 -6.51 29.11 18.53
N LYS A 227 -6.86 30.13 17.78
CA LYS A 227 -8.11 30.84 17.92
C LYS A 227 -9.04 30.44 16.79
N LEU A 228 -10.17 29.86 17.14
CA LEU A 228 -11.20 29.42 16.21
C LEU A 228 -12.29 30.47 16.07
N ASP A 229 -13.13 30.34 15.06
CA ASP A 229 -14.27 31.20 14.91
C ASP A 229 -15.36 30.90 15.94
N ARG A 230 -16.45 31.66 15.92
CA ARG A 230 -17.50 31.55 16.94
C ARG A 230 -18.37 30.30 16.82
N SER A 231 -18.27 29.55 15.73
CA SER A 231 -19.06 28.32 15.50
C SER A 231 -18.74 27.24 16.54
N CYS A 232 -17.49 27.20 17.05
CA CYS A 232 -17.06 26.22 18.05
C CYS A 232 -17.45 26.56 19.49
N ARG A 233 -18.18 27.69 19.74
CA ARG A 233 -18.51 28.13 21.07
C ARG A 233 -19.42 27.12 21.81
N GLY A 234 -19.03 26.75 23.02
CA GLY A 234 -19.72 25.73 23.82
C GLY A 234 -19.54 24.29 23.32
N PHE A 235 -18.75 24.11 22.26
CA PHE A 235 -18.42 22.80 21.71
C PHE A 235 -16.97 22.37 21.99
N LEU A 236 -16.06 23.34 21.99
CA LEU A 236 -14.63 23.11 22.22
C LEU A 236 -14.38 22.65 23.66
N GLN A 237 -13.72 21.51 23.81
CA GLN A 237 -13.28 21.00 25.12
C GLN A 237 -11.98 20.23 25.02
N LYS A 238 -11.41 19.90 26.19
CA LYS A 238 -10.22 19.05 26.28
C LYS A 238 -10.49 17.69 25.62
N TYR A 239 -9.49 17.18 24.91
CA TYR A 239 -9.49 15.95 24.10
C TYR A 239 -10.40 15.99 22.85
N SER A 240 -11.06 17.08 22.52
CA SER A 240 -11.65 17.27 21.18
C SER A 240 -10.57 17.18 20.12
N ILE A 241 -10.91 16.67 18.94
CA ILE A 241 -9.97 16.56 17.83
C ILE A 241 -10.30 17.60 16.76
N ILE A 242 -9.31 18.36 16.36
CA ILE A 242 -9.36 19.27 15.21
C ILE A 242 -8.71 18.57 14.04
N SER A 243 -9.43 18.48 12.92
CA SER A 243 -8.98 17.80 11.72
C SER A 243 -9.31 18.60 10.45
N SER A 244 -8.51 18.43 9.43
CA SER A 244 -8.83 18.81 8.05
C SER A 244 -9.75 17.82 7.36
N ILE A 245 -10.06 16.71 7.98
CA ILE A 245 -10.84 15.60 7.44
C ILE A 245 -12.20 15.59 8.12
N GLN A 246 -13.24 15.50 7.32
CA GLN A 246 -14.61 15.26 7.78
C GLN A 246 -14.92 13.77 7.72
N TYR A 247 -15.88 13.30 8.52
CA TYR A 247 -16.45 11.98 8.31
C TYR A 247 -17.22 11.98 6.99
N ASP A 248 -17.00 10.94 6.19
CA ASP A 248 -17.71 10.80 4.92
C ASP A 248 -19.10 10.19 5.17
N ALA A 249 -20.10 10.66 4.42
CA ALA A 249 -21.44 10.08 4.42
C ALA A 249 -21.54 8.78 3.59
N ASP A 250 -20.51 8.44 2.81
CA ASP A 250 -20.45 7.19 2.04
C ASP A 250 -20.00 6.04 2.95
N PRO A 251 -20.86 5.04 3.22
CA PRO A 251 -20.53 3.93 4.12
C PRO A 251 -19.38 3.03 3.60
N THR A 252 -18.95 3.22 2.36
CA THR A 252 -17.79 2.49 1.79
C THR A 252 -16.45 3.17 2.09
N ILE A 253 -16.50 4.41 2.59
CA ILE A 253 -15.33 5.22 2.91
C ILE A 253 -15.18 5.31 4.42
N VAL A 254 -14.15 4.67 4.95
CA VAL A 254 -13.84 4.74 6.38
C VAL A 254 -12.83 5.84 6.62
N GLU A 255 -13.23 6.84 7.39
CA GLU A 255 -12.40 7.92 7.90
C GLU A 255 -12.71 8.12 9.38
N ASN A 256 -11.70 7.95 10.23
CA ASN A 256 -11.85 8.10 11.69
C ASN A 256 -10.88 9.18 12.21
N PRO A 257 -11.12 10.46 11.91
CA PRO A 257 -10.22 11.53 12.33
C PRO A 257 -10.16 11.66 13.86
N GLY A 258 -11.27 11.42 14.57
CA GLY A 258 -11.33 11.39 16.03
C GLY A 258 -10.37 10.33 16.60
N LEU A 259 -10.56 9.08 16.23
CA LEU A 259 -9.69 7.98 16.66
C LEU A 259 -8.23 8.19 16.28
N SER A 260 -7.97 8.60 15.03
CA SER A 260 -6.60 8.85 14.55
C SER A 260 -5.90 9.94 15.35
N GLY A 261 -6.61 11.00 15.74
CA GLY A 261 -6.09 12.08 16.57
C GLY A 261 -5.78 11.63 18.00
N VAL A 262 -6.69 10.88 18.62
CA VAL A 262 -6.51 10.34 19.97
C VAL A 262 -5.34 9.35 19.99
N LEU A 263 -5.28 8.39 19.08
CA LEU A 263 -4.19 7.40 19.01
C LEU A 263 -2.79 8.04 18.91
N ARG A 264 -2.66 9.20 18.26
CA ARG A 264 -1.38 9.91 18.15
C ARG A 264 -0.83 10.37 19.49
N GLU A 265 -1.69 10.66 20.44
CA GLU A 265 -1.33 11.17 21.76
C GLU A 265 -1.29 10.08 22.85
N TYR A 266 -1.64 8.82 22.53
CA TYR A 266 -1.75 7.73 23.51
C TYR A 266 -0.52 7.59 24.42
N GLY A 267 0.68 7.66 23.88
CA GLY A 267 1.92 7.53 24.64
C GLY A 267 2.15 8.65 25.68
N LYS A 268 1.41 9.76 25.61
CA LYS A 268 1.52 10.88 26.55
C LYS A 268 0.43 10.87 27.63
N PHE A 269 -0.75 10.30 27.32
CA PHE A 269 -1.94 10.42 28.15
C PHE A 269 -2.54 9.08 28.59
N PHE A 270 -1.84 7.95 28.38
CA PHE A 270 -2.36 6.62 28.68
C PHE A 270 -2.71 6.38 30.16
N GLU A 271 -2.18 7.17 31.10
CA GLU A 271 -2.53 7.11 32.52
C GLU A 271 -3.74 7.99 32.90
N ASN A 272 -4.21 8.84 32.01
CA ASN A 272 -5.31 9.75 32.29
C ASN A 272 -6.67 9.06 31.99
N GLN A 273 -7.51 8.91 33.01
CA GLN A 273 -8.80 8.21 32.87
C GLN A 273 -9.78 8.87 31.92
N GLU A 274 -9.85 10.22 31.91
CA GLU A 274 -10.71 10.97 31.00
C GLU A 274 -10.30 10.75 29.53
N TYR A 275 -8.96 10.78 29.29
CA TYR A 275 -8.42 10.46 27.98
C TYR A 275 -8.70 9.01 27.57
N ILE A 276 -8.54 8.05 28.48
CA ILE A 276 -8.86 6.64 28.20
C ILE A 276 -10.35 6.47 27.90
N GLY A 277 -11.23 7.18 28.60
CA GLY A 277 -12.67 7.20 28.27
C GLY A 277 -12.92 7.70 26.85
N THR A 278 -12.29 8.79 26.44
CA THR A 278 -12.35 9.30 25.07
C THR A 278 -11.81 8.28 24.06
N LEU A 279 -10.67 7.65 24.34
CA LEU A 279 -10.09 6.62 23.46
C LEU A 279 -11.02 5.42 23.29
N VAL A 280 -11.61 4.91 24.39
CA VAL A 280 -12.54 3.78 24.35
C VAL A 280 -13.77 4.14 23.51
N TYR A 281 -14.31 5.33 23.71
CA TYR A 281 -15.45 5.80 22.93
C TYR A 281 -15.11 5.88 21.42
N GLU A 282 -14.01 6.51 21.06
CA GLU A 282 -13.56 6.61 19.66
C GLU A 282 -13.33 5.23 19.04
N VAL A 283 -12.76 4.28 19.79
CA VAL A 283 -12.59 2.88 19.34
C VAL A 283 -13.95 2.23 19.07
N CYS A 284 -14.95 2.47 19.91
CA CYS A 284 -16.27 1.87 19.76
C CYS A 284 -17.08 2.49 18.60
N MET A 285 -16.95 3.79 18.39
CA MET A 285 -17.71 4.52 17.37
C MET A 285 -17.10 4.45 15.99
N SER A 286 -15.88 3.92 15.88
CA SER A 286 -15.16 3.81 14.61
C SER A 286 -15.53 2.56 13.83
N GLU A 287 -15.58 2.71 12.52
CA GLU A 287 -15.55 1.62 11.56
C GLU A 287 -14.13 1.36 11.08
N TYR A 288 -13.85 0.15 10.63
CA TYR A 288 -12.51 -0.26 10.27
C TYR A 288 -12.47 -0.99 8.95
N TYR A 289 -11.45 -0.74 8.14
CA TYR A 289 -11.13 -1.60 7.04
C TYR A 289 -10.43 -2.87 7.53
N LEU A 290 -10.93 -4.02 7.07
CA LEU A 290 -10.31 -5.34 7.19
C LEU A 290 -9.97 -5.89 5.83
N ILE A 291 -8.85 -6.57 5.74
CA ILE A 291 -8.44 -7.27 4.53
C ILE A 291 -8.80 -8.74 4.69
N LYS A 292 -9.71 -9.23 3.85
CA LYS A 292 -10.13 -10.63 3.78
C LYS A 292 -9.40 -11.35 2.65
N TYR A 293 -8.88 -12.54 2.93
CA TYR A 293 -8.32 -13.42 1.92
C TYR A 293 -9.42 -14.24 1.27
N THR A 294 -9.66 -14.06 -0.03
CA THR A 294 -10.62 -14.86 -0.80
C THR A 294 -9.97 -16.17 -1.22
N GLY A 295 -10.15 -17.22 -0.42
CA GLY A 295 -9.69 -18.57 -0.72
C GLY A 295 -10.70 -19.36 -1.56
N LYS A 296 -10.26 -20.53 -2.08
CA LYS A 296 -11.12 -21.43 -2.91
C LYS A 296 -12.24 -22.13 -2.15
N LYS A 297 -12.36 -21.96 -0.83
CA LYS A 297 -13.43 -22.53 0.01
C LYS A 297 -14.00 -21.44 0.89
N GLU A 298 -15.29 -21.17 0.76
CA GLU A 298 -16.06 -20.19 1.54
C GLU A 298 -16.07 -20.44 3.06
N GLU A 299 -15.70 -21.65 3.51
CA GLU A 299 -15.79 -22.07 4.91
C GLU A 299 -14.66 -21.51 5.81
N ASP A 300 -13.62 -20.89 5.26
CA ASP A 300 -12.47 -20.41 6.03
C ASP A 300 -12.26 -18.89 5.81
N GLU A 301 -13.15 -18.07 6.39
CA GLU A 301 -12.94 -16.63 6.42
C GLU A 301 -11.64 -16.31 7.18
N ARG A 302 -10.60 -15.94 6.42
CA ARG A 302 -9.33 -15.49 6.98
C ARG A 302 -9.16 -14.02 6.69
N PHE A 303 -8.98 -13.26 7.77
CA PHE A 303 -8.59 -11.87 7.69
C PHE A 303 -7.07 -11.72 7.84
N MET A 304 -6.56 -10.62 7.37
CA MET A 304 -5.17 -10.27 7.51
C MET A 304 -4.77 -10.26 8.98
N SER A 305 -3.72 -11.01 9.30
CA SER A 305 -3.08 -11.02 10.60
C SER A 305 -1.60 -10.72 10.50
N VAL A 306 -1.03 -10.24 11.59
CA VAL A 306 0.41 -10.03 11.73
C VAL A 306 0.89 -10.74 12.99
N ARG A 307 2.17 -11.15 12.98
CA ARG A 307 2.85 -11.66 14.16
C ARG A 307 3.68 -10.55 14.77
N LEU A 308 3.48 -10.32 16.05
CA LEU A 308 4.26 -9.31 16.76
C LEU A 308 5.66 -9.85 17.05
N ASN A 309 6.66 -8.98 16.97
CA ASN A 309 8.05 -9.35 17.29
C ASN A 309 8.24 -9.84 18.74
N ILE A 310 7.34 -9.43 19.64
CA ILE A 310 7.37 -9.79 21.07
C ILE A 310 6.92 -11.23 21.28
N ASP A 311 5.95 -11.70 20.52
CA ASP A 311 5.44 -13.07 20.58
C ASP A 311 5.05 -13.58 19.19
N PRO A 312 5.99 -14.19 18.45
CA PRO A 312 5.73 -14.67 17.08
C PRO A 312 4.75 -15.85 16.99
N SER A 313 4.34 -16.45 18.11
CA SER A 313 3.38 -17.55 18.14
C SER A 313 1.94 -17.09 18.03
N LYS A 314 1.68 -15.78 18.25
CA LYS A 314 0.34 -15.21 18.28
C LYS A 314 0.02 -14.51 16.96
N ASP A 315 -1.13 -14.85 16.40
CA ASP A 315 -1.71 -14.16 15.25
C ASP A 315 -2.61 -13.02 15.74
N VAL A 316 -2.35 -11.82 15.26
CA VAL A 316 -3.01 -10.58 15.64
C VAL A 316 -3.82 -10.04 14.48
N LEU A 317 -5.13 -9.85 14.66
CA LEU A 317 -6.01 -9.28 13.64
C LEU A 317 -5.63 -7.83 13.34
N VAL A 318 -5.59 -7.48 12.05
CA VAL A 318 -5.22 -6.13 11.60
C VAL A 318 -6.45 -5.33 11.24
N LEU A 319 -6.57 -4.13 11.82
CA LEU A 319 -7.57 -3.13 11.49
C LEU A 319 -6.90 -1.86 10.99
N PHE A 320 -7.58 -1.15 10.06
CA PHE A 320 -7.13 0.14 9.56
C PHE A 320 -8.22 1.19 9.79
N THR A 321 -7.84 2.35 10.33
CA THR A 321 -8.76 3.43 10.67
C THR A 321 -9.18 4.28 9.49
N ASP A 322 -8.41 4.25 8.43
CA ASP A 322 -8.60 5.12 7.28
C ASP A 322 -7.82 4.58 6.08
N TRP A 323 -8.06 5.20 4.95
CA TRP A 323 -7.40 4.84 3.70
C TRP A 323 -5.89 5.07 3.73
N ASP A 324 -5.41 6.13 4.38
CA ASP A 324 -3.98 6.41 4.50
C ASP A 324 -3.25 5.32 5.30
N ALA A 325 -3.88 4.83 6.37
CA ALA A 325 -3.36 3.71 7.15
C ALA A 325 -3.29 2.43 6.31
N LEU A 326 -4.32 2.17 5.50
CA LEU A 326 -4.39 1.03 4.61
C LEU A 326 -3.33 1.09 3.50
N LEU A 327 -3.12 2.25 2.86
CA LEU A 327 -2.12 2.46 1.81
C LEU A 327 -0.68 2.25 2.28
N ARG A 328 -0.42 2.36 3.58
CA ARG A 328 0.91 2.05 4.16
C ARG A 328 1.23 0.56 4.10
N TYR A 329 0.21 -0.28 4.00
CA TYR A 329 0.35 -1.68 3.66
C TYR A 329 0.51 -1.84 2.14
N SER A 330 1.75 -1.79 1.67
CA SER A 330 2.09 -1.71 0.24
C SER A 330 1.65 -2.92 -0.62
N ASN A 331 1.29 -4.05 -0.01
CA ASN A 331 1.00 -5.29 -0.72
C ASN A 331 -0.49 -5.52 -1.00
N ILE A 332 -1.39 -4.73 -0.41
CA ILE A 332 -2.85 -4.94 -0.54
C ILE A 332 -3.32 -4.96 -1.99
N PHE A 333 -2.62 -4.26 -2.86
CA PHE A 333 -2.99 -4.11 -4.26
C PHE A 333 -2.16 -4.98 -5.21
N GLU A 334 -1.26 -5.80 -4.68
CA GLU A 334 -0.42 -6.70 -5.46
C GLU A 334 -0.96 -8.14 -5.46
N GLU A 335 -1.94 -8.44 -4.61
CA GLU A 335 -2.53 -9.76 -4.45
C GLU A 335 -3.95 -9.79 -5.04
N ASP A 336 -4.18 -10.64 -6.04
CA ASP A 336 -5.47 -10.78 -6.73
C ASP A 336 -6.58 -11.40 -5.86
N ASN A 337 -6.25 -11.85 -4.65
CA ASN A 337 -7.13 -12.63 -3.77
C ASN A 337 -7.53 -11.88 -2.50
N LEU A 338 -7.51 -10.55 -2.51
CA LEU A 338 -7.89 -9.73 -1.37
C LEU A 338 -9.21 -9.03 -1.61
N GLN A 339 -10.06 -9.04 -0.60
CA GLN A 339 -11.29 -8.27 -0.52
C GLN A 339 -11.20 -7.33 0.68
N LEU A 340 -11.65 -6.11 0.51
CA LEU A 340 -11.77 -5.15 1.59
C LEU A 340 -13.17 -5.23 2.19
N GLU A 341 -13.25 -5.36 3.51
CA GLU A 341 -14.50 -5.30 4.26
C GLU A 341 -14.45 -4.16 5.26
N VAL A 342 -15.61 -3.55 5.51
CA VAL A 342 -15.81 -2.54 6.57
C VAL A 342 -16.57 -3.19 7.70
N ARG A 343 -16.06 -3.07 8.93
CA ARG A 343 -16.69 -3.62 10.14
C ARG A 343 -16.52 -2.68 11.33
N ASN A 344 -17.50 -2.67 12.22
CA ASN A 344 -17.39 -2.03 13.52
C ASN A 344 -16.54 -2.87 14.50
N ILE A 345 -16.14 -2.27 15.62
CA ILE A 345 -15.28 -2.94 16.59
C ILE A 345 -15.95 -4.14 17.26
N LYS A 346 -17.27 -4.13 17.48
CA LYS A 346 -18.01 -5.24 18.09
C LYS A 346 -17.92 -6.49 17.21
N GLU A 347 -18.10 -6.36 15.91
CA GLU A 347 -17.92 -7.45 14.96
C GLU A 347 -16.48 -7.96 14.95
N CYS A 348 -15.50 -7.05 15.00
CA CYS A 348 -14.09 -7.43 15.10
C CYS A 348 -13.79 -8.19 16.39
N PHE A 349 -14.40 -7.83 17.52
CA PHE A 349 -14.22 -8.55 18.79
C PHE A 349 -14.74 -9.98 18.73
N HIS A 350 -15.79 -10.27 17.96
CA HIS A 350 -16.28 -11.63 17.76
C HIS A 350 -15.30 -12.53 16.99
N LEU A 351 -14.46 -11.96 16.14
CA LEU A 351 -13.46 -12.71 15.38
C LEU A 351 -12.29 -13.18 16.25
N VAL A 352 -11.94 -12.42 17.30
CA VAL A 352 -10.73 -12.65 18.10
C VAL A 352 -10.76 -13.95 18.88
N PRO A 353 -11.81 -14.32 19.66
CA PRO A 353 -11.77 -15.52 20.49
C PRO A 353 -11.54 -16.82 19.72
N ALA A 354 -12.01 -16.86 18.47
CA ALA A 354 -11.98 -18.06 17.64
C ALA A 354 -10.67 -18.25 16.86
N LYS A 355 -10.06 -17.14 16.40
CA LYS A 355 -9.00 -17.20 15.38
C LYS A 355 -7.76 -16.36 15.71
N TYR A 356 -7.87 -15.35 16.59
CA TYR A 356 -6.79 -14.38 16.85
C TYR A 356 -6.55 -14.19 18.36
N ASP A 357 -5.36 -13.73 18.70
CA ASP A 357 -4.96 -13.48 20.10
C ASP A 357 -5.24 -12.06 20.57
N SER A 358 -5.26 -11.12 19.65
CA SER A 358 -5.50 -9.70 19.91
C SER A 358 -5.80 -8.96 18.59
N ILE A 359 -6.06 -7.67 18.70
CA ILE A 359 -6.24 -6.77 17.55
C ILE A 359 -5.09 -5.76 17.52
N VAL A 360 -4.62 -5.40 16.35
CA VAL A 360 -3.74 -4.25 16.15
C VAL A 360 -4.36 -3.26 15.18
N ILE A 361 -4.51 -2.03 15.62
CA ILE A 361 -4.95 -0.92 14.78
C ILE A 361 -3.72 -0.26 14.16
N ASN A 362 -3.72 -0.07 12.84
CA ASN A 362 -2.68 0.61 12.06
C ASN A 362 -1.25 0.08 12.31
N PRO A 363 -0.95 -1.22 12.13
CA PRO A 363 0.36 -1.79 12.47
C PRO A 363 1.51 -1.19 11.67
N PHE A 364 1.23 -0.55 10.53
CA PHE A 364 2.21 0.07 9.63
C PHE A 364 2.17 1.60 9.69
N GLY A 365 1.32 2.14 10.54
CA GLY A 365 1.14 3.58 10.72
C GLY A 365 2.15 4.20 11.68
N PRO A 366 2.11 5.54 11.83
CA PRO A 366 2.98 6.25 12.77
C PRO A 366 2.67 5.91 14.23
N LYS A 367 1.47 5.41 14.52
CA LYS A 367 0.99 5.01 15.85
C LYS A 367 0.14 3.75 15.71
N SER A 368 0.75 2.61 15.94
CA SER A 368 0.02 1.36 16.09
C SER A 368 -0.54 1.25 17.50
N PHE A 369 -1.73 0.68 17.64
CA PHE A 369 -2.38 0.46 18.92
C PHE A 369 -2.83 -0.99 19.03
N ILE A 370 -2.47 -1.67 20.13
CA ILE A 370 -2.79 -3.08 20.36
C ILE A 370 -3.93 -3.15 21.38
N ILE A 371 -5.02 -3.82 20.99
CA ILE A 371 -6.15 -4.15 21.84
C ILE A 371 -5.99 -5.60 22.27
N THR A 372 -5.55 -5.79 23.52
CA THR A 372 -5.41 -7.13 24.12
C THR A 372 -6.79 -7.69 24.51
N LYS A 373 -6.88 -9.02 24.72
CA LYS A 373 -8.12 -9.65 25.21
C LYS A 373 -8.60 -9.07 26.54
N GLU A 374 -7.69 -8.62 27.37
CA GLU A 374 -8.00 -7.96 28.64
C GLU A 374 -8.60 -6.59 28.40
N PHE A 375 -8.00 -5.79 27.52
CA PHE A 375 -8.54 -4.47 27.16
C PHE A 375 -9.88 -4.58 26.43
N MET A 376 -10.08 -5.60 25.57
CA MET A 376 -11.39 -5.89 24.97
C MET A 376 -12.47 -6.14 26.03
N ARG A 377 -12.18 -6.94 27.05
CA ARG A 377 -13.14 -7.18 28.15
C ARG A 377 -13.46 -5.88 28.87
N HIS A 378 -12.46 -5.05 29.18
CA HIS A 378 -12.69 -3.77 29.82
C HIS A 378 -13.59 -2.85 28.98
N ILE A 379 -13.41 -2.82 27.65
CA ILE A 379 -14.28 -2.07 26.73
C ILE A 379 -15.72 -2.60 26.81
N GLN A 380 -15.90 -3.91 26.76
CA GLN A 380 -17.22 -4.56 26.80
C GLN A 380 -17.94 -4.41 28.15
N GLU A 381 -17.20 -4.21 29.23
CA GLU A 381 -17.73 -3.97 30.56
C GLU A 381 -18.15 -2.50 30.82
N VAL A 382 -17.83 -1.59 29.89
CA VAL A 382 -18.23 -0.17 30.02
C VAL A 382 -19.76 -0.06 29.97
N PRO A 383 -20.39 0.60 30.96
CA PRO A 383 -21.83 0.82 30.94
C PRO A 383 -22.28 1.48 29.63
N GLY A 384 -23.29 0.90 28.99
CA GLY A 384 -23.79 1.41 27.70
C GLY A 384 -23.06 0.90 26.45
N TYR A 385 -22.08 0.00 26.60
CA TYR A 385 -21.36 -0.58 25.45
C TYR A 385 -22.30 -1.14 24.38
N ASP A 386 -23.27 -1.97 24.78
CA ASP A 386 -24.24 -2.55 23.84
C ASP A 386 -25.22 -1.51 23.25
N GLU A 387 -25.38 -0.37 23.91
CA GLU A 387 -26.25 0.72 23.42
C GLU A 387 -25.60 1.50 22.28
N LEU A 388 -24.26 1.53 22.22
CA LEU A 388 -23.50 2.17 21.14
C LEU A 388 -23.69 1.49 19.78
N PHE A 389 -24.17 0.25 19.76
CA PHE A 389 -24.34 -0.57 18.54
C PHE A 389 -25.81 -0.93 18.28
N LYS A 390 -26.74 -0.24 18.90
CA LYS A 390 -28.15 -0.34 18.57
C LYS A 390 -28.45 0.64 17.44
N ASP A 391 -28.86 0.10 16.29
CA ASP A 391 -29.37 0.84 15.14
C ASP A 391 -30.59 1.71 15.52
#